data_04683d96e93f41f7fa089e5ca1bcf87c
#
_entry.id   04683d96e93f41f7fa089e5ca1bcf87c
#
_cell.length_a   1.000
_cell.length_b   1.000
_cell.length_c   1.000
_cell.angle_alpha   90.00
_cell.angle_beta   90.00
_cell.angle_gamma   90.00
#
_symmetry.space_group_name_H-M   'P 1'
#
loop_
_entity.id
_entity.type
_entity.pdbx_description
1 polymer ?
#
loop_
_entity_poly.entity_id
_entity_poly.type
_entity_poly.pdbx_seq_one_letter_code
_entity_poly.pdbx_strand_id
1 'polypeptide(L)'
;MNIIKIALFSLSSAFAIEAFAETKTLCVFDPLGAAGDSYNILKDYAINMKATGIDFDVKPYTDESVAMADFLSKKCDVVAAHDLRIRQYNKFSGTVSALGAVPSYKELNTVLKTLSRKKAAKYLDGDKFSIIGIFPIGAGYLFVNNSELDTVEELAGKRIATLNYQKDAIHMVNYIKSTVIPSDITNFGGKFNNGSVDICYSPAFAFNAYELYHGLKDNGGIIRYPLAQLTIQLLTNTDTFDAATRQKSREIMFSMNEQAMNIVMKHEKSIDEKYWVDLQQSDIDKYQEMFRQNRLELKEKEIYDPTLLTLMRKIRCKNNAKAPECTRADKE
;
A
#
# COMPACT_ATOMS: atom_id res chain seq x y z
N MET A 1 85.75 0.71 16.78
CA MET A 1 84.85 1.77 16.35
C MET A 1 83.56 1.07 15.86
N ASN A 2 82.65 0.78 16.83
CA ASN A 2 81.43 0.00 16.55
C ASN A 2 80.28 0.92 16.21
N ILE A 3 79.73 0.78 15.03
CA ILE A 3 78.51 1.55 14.59
C ILE A 3 77.31 0.71 14.92
N ILE A 4 76.51 1.14 15.88
CA ILE A 4 75.22 0.55 16.22
C ILE A 4 74.17 1.07 15.24
N LYS A 5 73.59 0.18 14.43
CA LYS A 5 72.42 0.50 13.57
C LYS A 5 71.14 0.37 14.41
N ILE A 6 70.52 1.50 14.69
CA ILE A 6 69.16 1.56 15.28
C ILE A 6 68.16 1.38 14.16
N ALA A 7 67.42 0.25 14.20
CA ALA A 7 66.27 0.03 13.31
C ALA A 7 65.04 0.67 13.95
N LEU A 8 64.51 1.71 13.34
CA LEU A 8 63.20 2.28 13.67
C LEU A 8 62.09 1.33 13.14
N PHE A 9 61.41 0.65 14.03
CA PHE A 9 60.17 -0.04 13.71
C PHE A 9 59.01 0.97 13.79
N SER A 10 58.48 1.40 12.61
CA SER A 10 57.27 2.21 12.55
C SER A 10 56.05 1.31 12.73
N LEU A 11 55.42 1.38 13.92
CA LEU A 11 54.14 0.77 14.21
C LEU A 11 53.02 1.56 13.49
N SER A 12 52.60 1.07 12.35
CA SER A 12 51.36 1.57 11.70
C SER A 12 50.15 1.05 12.45
N SER A 13 49.64 1.83 13.39
CA SER A 13 48.33 1.58 13.99
C SER A 13 47.24 1.82 12.96
N ALA A 14 46.70 0.74 12.37
CA ALA A 14 45.47 0.79 11.60
C ALA A 14 44.32 1.14 12.56
N PHE A 15 43.90 2.38 12.58
CA PHE A 15 42.64 2.78 13.19
C PHE A 15 41.52 2.13 12.37
N ALA A 16 40.93 1.04 12.88
CA ALA A 16 39.66 0.55 12.42
C ALA A 16 38.64 1.65 12.74
N ILE A 17 38.19 2.39 11.73
CA ILE A 17 37.03 3.26 11.84
C ILE A 17 35.83 2.31 11.99
N GLU A 18 35.37 2.08 13.20
CA GLU A 18 34.05 1.47 13.42
C GLU A 18 33.05 2.42 12.79
N ALA A 19 32.48 2.01 11.64
CA ALA A 19 31.35 2.70 11.04
C ALA A 19 30.16 2.52 11.98
N PHE A 20 29.93 3.51 12.84
CA PHE A 20 28.70 3.56 13.61
C PHE A 20 27.52 3.61 12.64
N ALA A 21 26.60 2.65 12.75
CA ALA A 21 25.37 2.66 12.00
C ALA A 21 24.60 3.96 12.33
N GLU A 22 24.21 4.71 11.32
CA GLU A 22 23.42 5.93 11.50
C GLU A 22 22.01 5.53 11.92
N THR A 23 21.59 5.96 13.12
CA THR A 23 20.24 5.67 13.63
C THR A 23 19.24 6.63 12.99
N LYS A 24 18.20 6.08 12.36
CA LYS A 24 17.07 6.79 11.74
C LYS A 24 15.76 6.38 12.40
N THR A 25 14.80 7.30 12.48
CA THR A 25 13.48 7.01 13.04
C THR A 25 12.52 6.56 11.94
N LEU A 26 11.94 5.36 12.08
CA LEU A 26 10.90 4.81 11.21
C LEU A 26 9.55 4.81 11.94
N CYS A 27 8.66 5.70 11.57
CA CYS A 27 7.30 5.79 12.10
C CYS A 27 6.36 4.90 11.29
N VAL A 28 5.76 3.93 11.95
CA VAL A 28 4.96 2.88 11.30
C VAL A 28 3.50 3.03 11.69
N PHE A 29 2.65 3.28 10.71
CA PHE A 29 1.21 3.15 10.92
C PHE A 29 0.80 1.68 10.91
N ASP A 30 0.12 1.27 11.96
CA ASP A 30 -0.59 0.01 12.09
C ASP A 30 -1.75 0.20 13.06
N PRO A 31 -3.00 -0.15 12.71
CA PRO A 31 -4.15 0.07 13.60
C PRO A 31 -4.06 -0.69 14.92
N LEU A 32 -3.29 -1.78 14.96
CA LEU A 32 -3.01 -2.55 16.18
C LEU A 32 -1.71 -2.12 16.88
N GLY A 33 -1.07 -1.03 16.40
CA GLY A 33 0.17 -0.51 16.95
C GLY A 33 1.29 -1.54 16.91
N ALA A 34 2.00 -1.74 18.01
CA ALA A 34 3.12 -2.68 18.10
C ALA A 34 2.72 -4.16 17.99
N ALA A 35 1.44 -4.49 18.10
CA ALA A 35 0.92 -5.84 17.94
C ALA A 35 0.56 -6.18 16.47
N GLY A 36 0.58 -5.18 15.57
CA GLY A 36 0.12 -5.35 14.20
C GLY A 36 1.16 -5.95 13.27
N ASP A 37 0.68 -6.51 12.16
CA ASP A 37 1.52 -7.22 11.18
C ASP A 37 2.43 -6.27 10.40
N SER A 38 1.95 -5.08 10.04
CA SER A 38 2.75 -4.06 9.34
C SER A 38 3.93 -3.61 10.20
N TYR A 39 3.69 -3.40 11.50
CA TYR A 39 4.76 -3.06 12.44
C TYR A 39 5.80 -4.19 12.54
N ASN A 40 5.36 -5.44 12.64
CA ASN A 40 6.26 -6.59 12.75
C ASN A 40 7.08 -6.82 11.47
N ILE A 41 6.47 -6.72 10.28
CA ILE A 41 7.21 -6.75 8.99
C ILE A 41 8.29 -5.66 8.95
N LEU A 42 7.98 -4.46 9.43
CA LEU A 42 8.92 -3.34 9.39
C LEU A 42 10.02 -3.44 10.46
N LYS A 43 9.81 -4.17 11.55
CA LYS A 43 10.90 -4.58 12.44
C LYS A 43 11.88 -5.52 11.74
N ASP A 44 11.37 -6.51 11.00
CA ASP A 44 12.22 -7.43 10.23
C ASP A 44 12.96 -6.66 9.11
N TYR A 45 12.29 -5.72 8.44
CA TYR A 45 12.91 -4.82 7.48
C TYR A 45 14.03 -3.99 8.13
N ALA A 46 13.82 -3.42 9.32
CA ALA A 46 14.82 -2.65 10.04
C ALA A 46 16.07 -3.49 10.34
N ILE A 47 15.88 -4.77 10.73
CA ILE A 47 17.00 -5.71 10.94
C ILE A 47 17.78 -5.92 9.63
N ASN A 48 17.09 -6.12 8.50
CA ASN A 48 17.71 -6.32 7.20
C ASN A 48 18.46 -5.08 6.70
N MET A 49 17.99 -3.87 7.06
CA MET A 49 18.63 -2.60 6.69
C MET A 49 19.96 -2.37 7.42
N LYS A 50 20.23 -3.01 8.57
CA LYS A 50 21.52 -2.90 9.28
C LYS A 50 22.69 -3.28 8.38
N ALA A 51 22.51 -4.21 7.45
CA ALA A 51 23.55 -4.57 6.48
C ALA A 51 23.93 -3.43 5.51
N THR A 52 23.13 -2.36 5.45
CA THR A 52 23.43 -1.14 4.66
C THR A 52 24.06 -0.03 5.50
N GLY A 53 24.34 -0.26 6.78
CA GLY A 53 24.83 0.73 7.72
C GLY A 53 23.73 1.61 8.35
N ILE A 54 22.45 1.32 8.09
CA ILE A 54 21.32 2.06 8.67
C ILE A 54 20.68 1.24 9.79
N ASP A 55 20.59 1.84 10.97
CA ASP A 55 19.83 1.29 12.10
C ASP A 55 18.54 2.08 12.28
N PHE A 56 17.37 1.39 12.34
CA PHE A 56 16.09 2.04 12.52
C PHE A 56 15.58 1.91 13.96
N ASP A 57 15.22 3.05 14.56
CA ASP A 57 14.34 3.14 15.73
C ASP A 57 12.89 3.11 15.24
N VAL A 58 12.21 1.95 15.38
CA VAL A 58 10.88 1.70 14.83
C VAL A 58 9.80 2.10 15.83
N LYS A 59 8.99 3.10 15.49
CA LYS A 59 7.93 3.65 16.37
C LYS A 59 6.54 3.31 15.83
N PRO A 60 5.68 2.64 16.63
CA PRO A 60 4.31 2.33 16.22
C PRO A 60 3.38 3.54 16.37
N TYR A 61 2.47 3.70 15.41
CA TYR A 61 1.39 4.69 15.42
C TYR A 61 0.07 4.01 15.07
N THR A 62 -0.96 4.24 15.87
CA THR A 62 -2.32 3.75 15.60
C THR A 62 -3.17 4.74 14.81
N ASP A 63 -2.70 5.96 14.63
CA ASP A 63 -3.29 6.99 13.77
C ASP A 63 -2.31 7.39 12.66
N GLU A 64 -2.72 7.14 11.42
CA GLU A 64 -1.91 7.43 10.24
C GLU A 64 -1.66 8.93 10.04
N SER A 65 -2.63 9.79 10.42
CA SER A 65 -2.51 11.23 10.27
C SER A 65 -1.46 11.80 11.24
N VAL A 66 -1.36 11.23 12.43
CA VAL A 66 -0.34 11.58 13.44
C VAL A 66 1.04 11.13 12.96
N ALA A 67 1.18 9.90 12.45
CA ALA A 67 2.44 9.42 11.87
C ALA A 67 2.94 10.33 10.74
N MET A 68 2.03 10.73 9.84
CA MET A 68 2.36 11.66 8.75
C MET A 68 2.72 13.06 9.24
N ALA A 69 2.02 13.60 10.26
CA ALA A 69 2.34 14.90 10.85
C ALA A 69 3.72 14.90 11.48
N ASP A 70 4.09 13.85 12.19
CA ASP A 70 5.41 13.68 12.80
C ASP A 70 6.51 13.51 11.73
N PHE A 71 6.25 12.83 10.63
CA PHE A 71 7.16 12.80 9.49
C PHE A 71 7.36 14.20 8.86
N LEU A 72 6.29 14.91 8.58
CA LEU A 72 6.36 16.24 7.97
C LEU A 72 7.04 17.27 8.88
N SER A 73 6.94 17.10 10.20
CA SER A 73 7.66 17.92 11.20
C SER A 73 9.08 17.44 11.50
N LYS A 74 9.59 16.45 10.75
CA LYS A 74 10.96 15.88 10.87
C LYS A 74 11.23 15.16 12.20
N LYS A 75 10.20 14.68 12.89
CA LYS A 75 10.36 13.78 14.04
C LYS A 75 10.59 12.33 13.60
N CYS A 76 10.24 12.01 12.35
CA CYS A 76 10.50 10.73 11.71
C CYS A 76 11.33 10.97 10.45
N ASP A 77 12.35 10.15 10.22
CA ASP A 77 13.13 10.15 8.97
C ASP A 77 12.40 9.41 7.85
N VAL A 78 11.63 8.40 8.23
CA VAL A 78 10.80 7.58 7.33
C VAL A 78 9.42 7.41 7.96
N VAL A 79 8.37 7.47 7.14
CA VAL A 79 7.02 7.07 7.54
C VAL A 79 6.53 5.93 6.66
N ALA A 80 5.93 4.93 7.28
CA ALA A 80 5.21 3.85 6.61
C ALA A 80 3.72 4.09 6.75
N ALA A 81 3.04 4.31 5.63
CA ALA A 81 1.61 4.64 5.57
C ALA A 81 0.95 4.02 4.32
N HIS A 82 -0.38 4.00 4.27
CA HIS A 82 -1.12 3.50 3.10
C HIS A 82 -0.78 4.29 1.83
N ASP A 83 -0.68 3.58 0.72
CA ASP A 83 -0.51 4.17 -0.61
C ASP A 83 -1.61 5.19 -0.96
N LEU A 84 -2.82 5.01 -0.45
CA LEU A 84 -3.92 5.96 -0.59
C LEU A 84 -3.56 7.36 -0.05
N ARG A 85 -2.84 7.42 1.07
CA ARG A 85 -2.35 8.66 1.67
C ARG A 85 -1.05 9.14 1.01
N ILE A 86 -0.17 8.20 0.66
CA ILE A 86 1.14 8.49 0.04
C ILE A 86 0.98 9.07 -1.38
N ARG A 87 -0.12 8.80 -2.08
CA ARG A 87 -0.38 9.27 -3.45
C ARG A 87 -0.18 10.78 -3.63
N GLN A 88 -0.50 11.59 -2.65
CA GLN A 88 -0.29 13.05 -2.73
C GLN A 88 1.19 13.46 -2.73
N TYR A 89 2.11 12.59 -2.29
CA TYR A 89 3.55 12.83 -2.22
C TYR A 89 4.30 12.14 -3.37
N ASN A 90 3.79 11.00 -3.83
CA ASN A 90 4.25 10.30 -5.01
C ASN A 90 3.06 9.69 -5.76
N LYS A 91 2.56 10.40 -6.76
CA LYS A 91 1.41 9.99 -7.56
C LYS A 91 1.66 8.66 -8.27
N PHE A 92 2.89 8.44 -8.78
CA PHE A 92 3.25 7.22 -9.48
C PHE A 92 3.04 5.99 -8.57
N SER A 93 3.73 5.93 -7.43
CA SER A 93 3.61 4.75 -6.54
C SER A 93 2.21 4.62 -5.93
N GLY A 94 1.54 5.73 -5.60
CA GLY A 94 0.17 5.72 -5.10
C GLY A 94 -0.88 5.27 -6.12
N THR A 95 -0.52 5.17 -7.41
CA THR A 95 -1.40 4.61 -8.44
C THR A 95 -1.45 3.08 -8.42
N VAL A 96 -0.63 2.39 -7.63
CA VAL A 96 -0.71 0.91 -7.45
C VAL A 96 -2.12 0.49 -7.05
N SER A 97 -2.78 1.25 -6.17
CA SER A 97 -4.16 1.01 -5.72
C SER A 97 -5.24 1.61 -6.64
N ALA A 98 -4.92 1.92 -7.89
CA ALA A 98 -5.94 2.35 -8.83
C ALA A 98 -7.02 1.26 -8.99
N LEU A 99 -8.30 1.69 -8.94
CA LEU A 99 -9.46 0.80 -8.91
C LEU A 99 -9.47 -0.20 -10.06
N GLY A 100 -9.52 -1.50 -9.76
CA GLY A 100 -9.50 -2.59 -10.71
C GLY A 100 -8.22 -2.71 -11.56
N ALA A 101 -7.16 -1.94 -11.24
CA ALA A 101 -5.94 -1.92 -12.06
C ALA A 101 -5.07 -3.16 -11.87
N VAL A 102 -5.17 -3.83 -10.71
CA VAL A 102 -4.41 -5.03 -10.35
C VAL A 102 -5.37 -6.07 -9.79
N PRO A 103 -5.98 -6.93 -10.63
CA PRO A 103 -7.07 -7.82 -10.23
C PRO A 103 -6.62 -9.04 -9.41
N SER A 104 -5.33 -9.35 -9.35
CA SER A 104 -4.84 -10.51 -8.60
C SER A 104 -3.50 -10.28 -7.90
N TYR A 105 -3.21 -11.09 -6.89
CA TYR A 105 -1.92 -11.08 -6.19
C TYR A 105 -0.73 -11.47 -7.08
N LYS A 106 -0.96 -12.27 -8.13
CA LYS A 106 0.06 -12.60 -9.13
C LYS A 106 0.49 -11.35 -9.90
N GLU A 107 -0.49 -10.52 -10.28
CA GLU A 107 -0.23 -9.26 -10.98
C GLU A 107 0.39 -8.25 -10.04
N LEU A 108 -0.10 -8.14 -8.78
CA LEU A 108 0.51 -7.30 -7.76
C LEU A 108 1.99 -7.64 -7.56
N ASN A 109 2.33 -8.90 -7.39
CA ASN A 109 3.73 -9.33 -7.26
C ASN A 109 4.58 -8.90 -8.47
N THR A 110 4.01 -8.97 -9.69
CA THR A 110 4.70 -8.53 -10.92
C THR A 110 4.91 -7.02 -10.93
N VAL A 111 3.93 -6.24 -10.47
CA VAL A 111 4.03 -4.78 -10.31
C VAL A 111 5.12 -4.46 -9.28
N LEU A 112 5.03 -5.00 -8.06
CA LEU A 112 5.99 -4.73 -6.98
C LEU A 112 7.41 -5.13 -7.36
N LYS A 113 7.60 -6.27 -8.02
CA LYS A 113 8.89 -6.68 -8.58
C LYS A 113 9.43 -5.69 -9.60
N THR A 114 8.56 -5.07 -10.40
CA THR A 114 8.97 -4.07 -11.38
C THR A 114 9.36 -2.77 -10.68
N LEU A 115 8.61 -2.35 -9.67
CA LEU A 115 8.87 -1.14 -8.90
C LEU A 115 10.13 -1.25 -8.03
N SER A 116 10.52 -2.44 -7.58
CA SER A 116 11.77 -2.62 -6.81
C SER A 116 13.04 -2.51 -7.64
N ARG A 117 12.95 -2.54 -8.98
CA ARG A 117 14.12 -2.49 -9.87
C ARG A 117 14.67 -1.08 -10.02
N LYS A 118 15.98 -0.95 -10.24
CA LYS A 118 16.69 0.32 -10.47
C LYS A 118 16.03 1.20 -11.54
N LYS A 119 15.43 0.60 -12.58
CA LYS A 119 14.75 1.35 -13.66
C LYS A 119 13.51 2.13 -13.17
N ALA A 120 12.91 1.73 -12.06
CA ALA A 120 11.76 2.42 -11.47
C ALA A 120 12.18 3.62 -10.60
N ALA A 121 13.45 3.72 -10.18
CA ALA A 121 13.94 4.76 -9.28
C ALA A 121 13.56 6.18 -9.75
N LYS A 122 13.66 6.46 -11.04
CA LYS A 122 13.29 7.77 -11.63
C LYS A 122 11.82 8.19 -11.43
N TYR A 123 10.93 7.27 -11.04
CA TYR A 123 9.53 7.55 -10.74
C TYR A 123 9.25 7.53 -9.22
N LEU A 124 10.13 6.86 -8.47
CA LEU A 124 10.00 6.69 -7.02
C LEU A 124 10.81 7.74 -6.25
N ASP A 125 11.87 8.26 -6.87
CA ASP A 125 12.69 9.35 -6.32
C ASP A 125 12.19 10.67 -6.91
N GLY A 126 11.54 11.48 -6.08
CA GLY A 126 11.14 12.85 -6.43
C GLY A 126 12.13 13.88 -5.86
N ASP A 127 11.91 15.15 -6.17
CA ASP A 127 12.76 16.25 -5.71
C ASP A 127 12.76 16.39 -4.17
N LYS A 128 11.59 16.23 -3.56
CA LYS A 128 11.41 16.40 -2.12
C LYS A 128 11.27 15.08 -1.37
N PHE A 129 10.54 14.14 -1.95
CA PHE A 129 10.20 12.87 -1.30
C PHE A 129 10.55 11.69 -2.19
N SER A 130 10.97 10.59 -1.55
CA SER A 130 11.28 9.33 -2.22
C SER A 130 10.53 8.17 -1.56
N ILE A 131 10.13 7.19 -2.38
CA ILE A 131 9.58 5.92 -1.92
C ILE A 131 10.72 4.90 -1.86
N ILE A 132 11.00 4.42 -0.66
CA ILE A 132 12.11 3.50 -0.40
C ILE A 132 11.68 2.06 -0.13
N GLY A 133 10.37 1.80 -0.07
CA GLY A 133 9.82 0.45 0.12
C GLY A 133 8.33 0.42 -0.16
N ILE A 134 7.84 -0.71 -0.65
CA ILE A 134 6.41 -0.97 -0.88
C ILE A 134 6.16 -2.44 -0.55
N PHE A 135 5.17 -2.73 0.30
CA PHE A 135 4.74 -4.09 0.56
C PHE A 135 3.21 -4.20 0.60
N PRO A 136 2.64 -5.37 0.22
CA PRO A 136 1.20 -5.56 0.14
C PRO A 136 0.57 -5.72 1.53
N ILE A 137 -0.65 -5.22 1.68
CA ILE A 137 -1.50 -5.46 2.87
C ILE A 137 -2.84 -6.10 2.50
N GLY A 138 -3.04 -6.42 1.23
CA GLY A 138 -4.18 -7.18 0.73
C GLY A 138 -5.07 -6.42 -0.24
N ALA A 139 -5.99 -7.15 -0.85
CA ALA A 139 -7.02 -6.56 -1.68
C ALA A 139 -8.07 -5.85 -0.81
N GLY A 140 -8.50 -4.67 -1.26
CA GLY A 140 -9.67 -4.01 -0.69
C GLY A 140 -10.94 -4.65 -1.20
N TYR A 141 -11.82 -5.04 -0.29
CA TYR A 141 -13.14 -5.62 -0.55
C TYR A 141 -14.25 -4.70 -0.06
N LEU A 142 -15.44 -4.79 -0.65
CA LEU A 142 -16.64 -4.17 -0.08
C LEU A 142 -17.17 -5.04 1.06
N PHE A 143 -17.38 -4.42 2.22
CA PHE A 143 -18.12 -4.95 3.35
C PHE A 143 -19.49 -4.29 3.30
N VAL A 144 -20.54 -5.08 3.17
CA VAL A 144 -21.92 -4.63 3.00
C VAL A 144 -22.80 -5.14 4.15
N ASN A 145 -23.71 -4.31 4.65
CA ASN A 145 -24.63 -4.68 5.73
C ASN A 145 -25.81 -5.55 5.25
N ASN A 146 -25.94 -5.75 3.94
CA ASN A 146 -26.86 -6.67 3.28
C ASN A 146 -26.15 -7.29 2.07
N SER A 147 -26.03 -8.62 2.01
CA SER A 147 -25.33 -9.37 0.97
C SER A 147 -25.96 -9.26 -0.43
N GLU A 148 -27.21 -8.78 -0.53
CA GLU A 148 -27.84 -8.46 -1.82
C GLU A 148 -27.25 -7.20 -2.48
N LEU A 149 -26.41 -6.42 -1.78
CA LEU A 149 -25.70 -5.26 -2.34
C LEU A 149 -24.43 -5.71 -3.08
N ASP A 150 -24.58 -6.58 -4.05
CA ASP A 150 -23.47 -7.24 -4.76
C ASP A 150 -23.31 -6.73 -6.23
N THR A 151 -24.32 -6.07 -6.81
CA THR A 151 -24.24 -5.49 -8.14
C THR A 151 -23.96 -3.98 -8.10
N VAL A 152 -23.42 -3.42 -9.18
CA VAL A 152 -23.15 -1.98 -9.31
C VAL A 152 -24.45 -1.16 -9.16
N GLU A 153 -25.56 -1.68 -9.68
CA GLU A 153 -26.86 -1.04 -9.67
C GLU A 153 -27.44 -0.90 -8.23
N GLU A 154 -27.22 -1.92 -7.40
CA GLU A 154 -27.74 -1.95 -6.04
C GLU A 154 -26.95 -1.09 -5.05
N LEU A 155 -25.72 -0.73 -5.42
CA LEU A 155 -24.94 0.23 -4.65
C LEU A 155 -25.51 1.65 -4.72
N ALA A 156 -26.31 1.98 -5.75
CA ALA A 156 -26.87 3.32 -5.92
C ALA A 156 -27.72 3.76 -4.70
N GLY A 157 -27.52 4.99 -4.24
CA GLY A 157 -28.23 5.56 -3.10
C GLY A 157 -27.73 5.07 -1.73
N LYS A 158 -26.82 4.11 -1.66
CA LYS A 158 -26.27 3.61 -0.38
C LYS A 158 -25.27 4.58 0.22
N ARG A 159 -25.16 4.54 1.55
CA ARG A 159 -24.19 5.34 2.32
C ARG A 159 -22.88 4.58 2.41
N ILE A 160 -21.80 5.14 1.86
CA ILE A 160 -20.48 4.51 1.80
C ILE A 160 -19.49 5.31 2.65
N ALA A 161 -18.89 4.66 3.66
CA ALA A 161 -17.78 5.25 4.40
C ALA A 161 -16.59 5.47 3.45
N THR A 162 -16.22 6.73 3.23
CA THR A 162 -15.19 7.11 2.25
C THR A 162 -14.14 7.97 2.93
N LEU A 163 -12.87 7.60 2.78
CA LEU A 163 -11.77 8.34 3.39
C LEU A 163 -11.68 9.76 2.81
N ASN A 164 -11.65 10.77 3.68
CA ASN A 164 -11.72 12.19 3.33
C ASN A 164 -10.66 12.64 2.31
N TYR A 165 -9.48 12.00 2.31
CA TYR A 165 -8.36 12.33 1.44
C TYR A 165 -8.31 11.48 0.16
N GLN A 166 -9.18 10.46 0.03
CA GLN A 166 -9.17 9.52 -1.07
C GLN A 166 -10.05 9.99 -2.23
N LYS A 167 -9.47 10.85 -3.09
CA LYS A 167 -10.19 11.51 -4.20
C LYS A 167 -10.78 10.54 -5.22
N ASP A 168 -10.11 9.42 -5.48
CA ASP A 168 -10.56 8.37 -6.41
C ASP A 168 -11.78 7.62 -5.87
N ALA A 169 -11.80 7.28 -4.57
CA ALA A 169 -12.97 6.65 -3.96
C ALA A 169 -14.17 7.62 -3.91
N ILE A 170 -13.94 8.89 -3.55
CA ILE A 170 -14.99 9.94 -3.60
C ILE A 170 -15.58 10.05 -5.01
N HIS A 171 -14.71 10.04 -6.03
CA HIS A 171 -15.15 10.07 -7.43
C HIS A 171 -15.98 8.84 -7.79
N MET A 172 -15.52 7.64 -7.41
CA MET A 172 -16.22 6.38 -7.66
C MET A 172 -17.59 6.33 -6.99
N VAL A 173 -17.69 6.70 -5.71
CA VAL A 173 -18.95 6.72 -4.96
C VAL A 173 -19.95 7.65 -5.61
N ASN A 174 -19.53 8.82 -6.08
CA ASN A 174 -20.39 9.75 -6.84
C ASN A 174 -20.78 9.18 -8.22
N TYR A 175 -19.86 8.51 -8.92
CA TYR A 175 -20.10 7.91 -10.23
C TYR A 175 -21.22 6.87 -10.18
N ILE A 176 -21.24 6.01 -9.15
CA ILE A 176 -22.31 5.02 -8.93
C ILE A 176 -23.55 5.61 -8.25
N LYS A 177 -23.65 6.91 -8.11
CA LYS A 177 -24.77 7.62 -7.48
C LYS A 177 -25.05 7.20 -6.03
N SER A 178 -24.01 6.81 -5.31
CA SER A 178 -24.05 6.54 -3.87
C SER A 178 -23.75 7.80 -3.06
N THR A 179 -23.97 7.73 -1.75
CA THR A 179 -23.72 8.84 -0.83
C THR A 179 -22.38 8.69 -0.15
N VAL A 180 -21.50 9.66 -0.35
CA VAL A 180 -20.23 9.75 0.37
C VAL A 180 -20.48 10.10 1.83
N ILE A 181 -20.09 9.24 2.76
CA ILE A 181 -20.06 9.55 4.20
C ILE A 181 -18.59 9.77 4.58
N PRO A 182 -18.19 11.04 4.78
CA PRO A 182 -16.80 11.37 5.07
C PRO A 182 -16.28 10.61 6.30
N SER A 183 -15.16 9.96 6.16
CA SER A 183 -14.57 9.09 7.20
C SER A 183 -13.04 9.23 7.21
N ASP A 184 -12.45 8.72 8.24
CA ASP A 184 -10.99 8.49 8.36
C ASP A 184 -10.71 7.07 8.82
N ILE A 185 -9.43 6.72 8.88
CA ILE A 185 -9.00 5.37 9.21
C ILE A 185 -9.38 4.94 10.63
N THR A 186 -9.63 5.89 11.53
CA THR A 186 -9.94 5.63 12.93
C THR A 186 -11.45 5.48 13.19
N ASN A 187 -12.32 5.93 12.26
CA ASN A 187 -13.76 5.95 12.50
C ASN A 187 -14.62 5.22 11.45
N PHE A 188 -14.08 4.85 10.28
CA PHE A 188 -14.88 4.19 9.23
C PHE A 188 -15.50 2.87 9.69
N GLY A 189 -14.73 2.04 10.43
CA GLY A 189 -15.20 0.77 10.97
C GLY A 189 -16.33 0.96 11.99
N GLY A 190 -16.19 1.92 12.92
CA GLY A 190 -17.23 2.25 13.88
C GLY A 190 -18.52 2.73 13.22
N LYS A 191 -18.44 3.53 12.14
CA LYS A 191 -19.62 3.95 11.36
C LYS A 191 -20.32 2.77 10.67
N PHE A 192 -19.56 1.79 10.18
CA PHE A 192 -20.13 0.58 9.60
C PHE A 192 -20.77 -0.30 10.68
N ASN A 193 -20.07 -0.55 11.80
CA ASN A 193 -20.53 -1.39 12.88
C ASN A 193 -21.81 -0.87 13.55
N ASN A 194 -21.98 0.46 13.66
CA ASN A 194 -23.18 1.05 14.25
C ASN A 194 -24.31 1.34 13.23
N GLY A 195 -24.12 1.04 11.94
CA GLY A 195 -25.11 1.25 10.89
C GLY A 195 -25.25 2.71 10.40
N SER A 196 -24.30 3.59 10.73
CA SER A 196 -24.27 4.95 10.16
C SER A 196 -23.99 4.95 8.66
N VAL A 197 -23.35 3.90 8.16
CA VAL A 197 -23.14 3.61 6.74
C VAL A 197 -23.61 2.19 6.41
N ASP A 198 -23.93 1.97 5.14
CA ASP A 198 -24.39 0.66 4.64
C ASP A 198 -23.21 -0.17 4.11
N ILE A 199 -22.14 0.52 3.69
CA ILE A 199 -20.99 -0.07 3.03
C ILE A 199 -19.71 0.60 3.54
N CYS A 200 -18.68 -0.21 3.74
CA CYS A 200 -17.30 0.25 3.82
C CYS A 200 -16.39 -0.61 2.94
N TYR A 201 -15.14 -0.21 2.75
CA TYR A 201 -14.16 -0.98 1.99
C TYR A 201 -12.86 -1.07 2.78
N SER A 202 -12.26 -2.25 2.79
CA SER A 202 -11.02 -2.50 3.52
C SER A 202 -10.37 -3.82 3.10
N PRO A 203 -9.08 -4.05 3.39
CA PRO A 203 -8.48 -5.37 3.31
C PRO A 203 -9.04 -6.35 4.36
N ALA A 204 -8.84 -7.64 4.13
CA ALA A 204 -9.36 -8.70 4.98
C ALA A 204 -8.91 -8.61 6.45
N PHE A 205 -7.72 -8.10 6.74
CA PHE A 205 -7.24 -7.94 8.13
C PHE A 205 -8.18 -7.05 8.97
N ALA A 206 -8.87 -6.11 8.33
CA ALA A 206 -9.78 -5.17 8.98
C ALA A 206 -11.02 -5.87 9.57
N PHE A 207 -11.38 -7.05 9.06
CA PHE A 207 -12.48 -7.86 9.61
C PHE A 207 -12.33 -8.04 11.12
N ASN A 208 -11.13 -8.38 11.59
CA ASN A 208 -10.83 -8.52 13.01
C ASN A 208 -10.31 -7.21 13.63
N ALA A 209 -9.41 -6.49 12.98
CA ALA A 209 -8.76 -5.31 13.54
C ALA A 209 -9.74 -4.15 13.86
N TYR A 210 -10.79 -4.01 13.06
CA TYR A 210 -11.85 -3.02 13.27
C TYR A 210 -13.21 -3.66 13.62
N GLU A 211 -13.21 -4.97 13.90
CA GLU A 211 -14.42 -5.73 14.28
C GLU A 211 -15.57 -5.58 13.27
N LEU A 212 -15.23 -5.52 11.95
CA LEU A 212 -16.22 -5.24 10.90
C LEU A 212 -17.34 -6.29 10.81
N TYR A 213 -17.16 -7.47 11.41
CA TYR A 213 -18.21 -8.49 11.53
C TYR A 213 -19.45 -7.98 12.28
N HIS A 214 -19.34 -6.99 13.16
CA HIS A 214 -20.50 -6.36 13.79
C HIS A 214 -21.39 -5.60 12.80
N GLY A 215 -20.79 -4.96 11.79
CA GLY A 215 -21.52 -4.25 10.74
C GLY A 215 -22.19 -5.17 9.72
N LEU A 216 -21.65 -6.39 9.53
CA LEU A 216 -22.26 -7.40 8.63
C LEU A 216 -23.57 -7.92 9.19
N LYS A 217 -23.73 -7.99 10.51
CA LYS A 217 -24.95 -8.52 11.17
C LYS A 217 -25.27 -9.94 10.68
N ASP A 218 -26.58 -10.26 10.54
CA ASP A 218 -27.04 -11.59 10.11
C ASP A 218 -27.07 -11.76 8.58
N ASN A 219 -27.24 -10.65 7.83
CA ASN A 219 -27.49 -10.67 6.39
C ASN A 219 -26.40 -9.96 5.56
N GLY A 220 -25.33 -9.47 6.19
CA GLY A 220 -24.25 -8.79 5.50
C GLY A 220 -23.26 -9.75 4.86
N GLY A 221 -22.38 -9.19 4.05
CA GLY A 221 -21.37 -9.96 3.35
C GLY A 221 -20.12 -9.16 2.97
N ILE A 222 -19.15 -9.88 2.45
CA ILE A 222 -17.91 -9.33 1.88
C ILE A 222 -17.90 -9.75 0.43
N ILE A 223 -17.98 -8.78 -0.47
CA ILE A 223 -18.01 -9.05 -1.91
C ILE A 223 -16.65 -9.58 -2.32
N ARG A 224 -16.59 -10.83 -2.78
CA ARG A 224 -15.33 -11.51 -3.18
C ARG A 224 -14.83 -11.02 -4.54
N TYR A 225 -14.70 -9.73 -4.66
CA TYR A 225 -14.17 -9.07 -5.83
C TYR A 225 -13.24 -7.91 -5.43
N PRO A 226 -11.92 -7.97 -5.76
CA PRO A 226 -10.96 -6.95 -5.38
C PRO A 226 -11.27 -5.60 -6.03
N LEU A 227 -11.51 -4.57 -5.23
CA LEU A 227 -11.65 -3.19 -5.72
C LEU A 227 -10.30 -2.63 -6.15
N ALA A 228 -9.27 -2.88 -5.34
CA ALA A 228 -7.90 -2.42 -5.53
C ALA A 228 -6.94 -3.29 -4.72
N GLN A 229 -5.67 -3.29 -5.06
CA GLN A 229 -4.61 -3.86 -4.22
C GLN A 229 -4.01 -2.76 -3.37
N LEU A 230 -4.06 -2.91 -2.05
CA LEU A 230 -3.57 -1.92 -1.11
C LEU A 230 -2.16 -2.27 -0.64
N THR A 231 -1.36 -1.24 -0.43
CA THR A 231 0.03 -1.37 0.01
C THR A 231 0.34 -0.39 1.12
N ILE A 232 1.30 -0.73 1.97
CA ILE A 232 2.04 0.23 2.79
C ILE A 232 3.27 0.66 2.01
N GLN A 233 3.55 1.95 2.02
CA GLN A 233 4.72 2.54 1.36
C GLN A 233 5.56 3.32 2.35
N LEU A 234 6.88 3.18 2.21
CA LEU A 234 7.86 3.88 3.03
C LEU A 234 8.26 5.17 2.32
N LEU A 235 7.82 6.30 2.87
CA LEU A 235 8.13 7.64 2.38
C LEU A 235 9.25 8.26 3.22
N THR A 236 10.23 8.85 2.56
CA THR A 236 11.33 9.61 3.18
C THR A 236 11.56 10.92 2.44
N ASN A 237 12.24 11.89 3.07
CA ASN A 237 12.81 13.00 2.34
C ASN A 237 13.94 12.47 1.43
N THR A 238 14.05 12.99 0.20
CA THR A 238 14.98 12.45 -0.79
C THR A 238 16.44 12.57 -0.38
N ASP A 239 16.78 13.58 0.39
CA ASP A 239 18.13 13.87 0.93
C ASP A 239 18.48 13.06 2.18
N THR A 240 17.53 12.35 2.80
CA THR A 240 17.79 11.51 3.98
C THR A 240 18.73 10.35 3.67
N PHE A 241 18.64 9.77 2.48
CA PHE A 241 19.46 8.65 2.04
C PHE A 241 20.02 8.91 0.64
N ASP A 242 21.22 8.42 0.36
CA ASP A 242 21.74 8.42 -0.99
C ASP A 242 20.96 7.48 -1.94
N ALA A 243 21.16 7.63 -3.23
CA ALA A 243 20.43 6.86 -4.25
C ALA A 243 20.70 5.34 -4.17
N ALA A 244 21.91 4.94 -3.75
CA ALA A 244 22.28 3.53 -3.62
C ALA A 244 21.54 2.90 -2.41
N THR A 245 21.51 3.60 -1.30
CA THR A 245 20.77 3.19 -0.10
C THR A 245 19.26 3.09 -0.36
N ARG A 246 18.65 4.10 -1.03
CA ARG A 246 17.24 4.05 -1.42
C ARG A 246 16.93 2.85 -2.32
N GLN A 247 17.81 2.58 -3.29
CA GLN A 247 17.64 1.41 -4.18
C GLN A 247 17.77 0.09 -3.41
N LYS A 248 18.75 -0.03 -2.54
CA LYS A 248 18.96 -1.23 -1.72
C LYS A 248 17.77 -1.49 -0.78
N SER A 249 17.22 -0.43 -0.19
CA SER A 249 16.01 -0.46 0.62
C SER A 249 14.81 -1.09 -0.14
N ARG A 250 14.57 -0.66 -1.39
CA ARG A 250 13.51 -1.22 -2.25
C ARG A 250 13.72 -2.71 -2.53
N GLU A 251 14.95 -3.12 -2.75
CA GLU A 251 15.31 -4.52 -2.99
C GLU A 251 15.10 -5.38 -1.74
N ILE A 252 15.53 -4.88 -0.57
CA ILE A 252 15.32 -5.54 0.72
C ILE A 252 13.82 -5.67 0.99
N MET A 253 13.04 -4.61 0.83
CA MET A 253 11.59 -4.67 1.04
C MET A 253 10.95 -5.69 0.10
N PHE A 254 11.31 -5.70 -1.19
CA PHE A 254 10.76 -6.68 -2.13
C PHE A 254 11.19 -8.13 -1.80
N SER A 255 12.38 -8.36 -1.24
CA SER A 255 12.78 -9.71 -0.80
C SER A 255 11.88 -10.27 0.30
N MET A 256 11.18 -9.42 1.03
CA MET A 256 10.21 -9.78 2.09
C MET A 256 8.77 -9.90 1.56
N ASN A 257 8.55 -9.71 0.25
CA ASN A 257 7.19 -9.70 -0.33
C ASN A 257 6.43 -11.01 -0.12
N GLU A 258 7.10 -12.15 -0.14
CA GLU A 258 6.48 -13.47 0.12
C GLU A 258 5.97 -13.56 1.57
N GLN A 259 6.75 -13.07 2.54
CA GLN A 259 6.33 -12.99 3.94
C GLN A 259 5.07 -12.14 4.09
N ALA A 260 5.05 -10.94 3.49
CA ALA A 260 3.89 -10.06 3.52
C ALA A 260 2.65 -10.70 2.86
N MET A 261 2.82 -11.35 1.70
CA MET A 261 1.74 -12.06 1.01
C MET A 261 1.18 -13.24 1.82
N ASN A 262 2.01 -13.96 2.55
CA ASN A 262 1.56 -15.06 3.41
C ASN A 262 0.67 -14.53 4.56
N ILE A 263 0.98 -13.35 5.10
CA ILE A 263 0.15 -12.68 6.11
C ILE A 263 -1.20 -12.28 5.51
N VAL A 264 -1.19 -11.65 4.32
CA VAL A 264 -2.43 -11.29 3.59
C VAL A 264 -3.33 -12.51 3.39
N MET A 265 -2.78 -13.60 2.85
CA MET A 265 -3.54 -14.83 2.61
C MET A 265 -4.05 -15.48 3.92
N LYS A 266 -3.31 -15.34 5.02
CA LYS A 266 -3.74 -15.82 6.34
C LYS A 266 -4.98 -15.05 6.81
N HIS A 267 -5.01 -13.73 6.65
CA HIS A 267 -6.18 -12.93 7.01
C HIS A 267 -7.41 -13.29 6.17
N GLU A 268 -7.26 -13.43 4.86
CA GLU A 268 -8.38 -13.84 4.00
C GLU A 268 -8.94 -15.21 4.38
N LYS A 269 -8.06 -16.18 4.62
CA LYS A 269 -8.46 -17.54 5.05
C LYS A 269 -9.06 -17.59 6.47
N SER A 270 -8.81 -16.60 7.30
CA SER A 270 -9.36 -16.55 8.66
C SER A 270 -10.82 -16.09 8.70
N ILE A 271 -11.32 -15.50 7.62
CA ILE A 271 -12.71 -15.10 7.50
C ILE A 271 -13.56 -16.33 7.13
N ASP A 272 -14.59 -16.63 7.92
CA ASP A 272 -15.51 -17.74 7.65
C ASP A 272 -16.15 -17.57 6.26
N GLU A 273 -16.24 -18.68 5.50
CA GLU A 273 -16.78 -18.71 4.15
C GLU A 273 -18.19 -18.14 4.04
N LYS A 274 -18.99 -18.26 5.08
CA LYS A 274 -20.37 -17.73 5.15
C LYS A 274 -20.48 -16.21 4.94
N TYR A 275 -19.40 -15.45 5.18
CA TYR A 275 -19.38 -14.00 4.98
C TYR A 275 -19.02 -13.60 3.54
N TRP A 276 -18.46 -14.52 2.76
CA TRP A 276 -18.07 -14.22 1.39
C TRP A 276 -19.25 -14.34 0.42
N VAL A 277 -19.38 -13.34 -0.45
CA VAL A 277 -20.39 -13.27 -1.51
C VAL A 277 -19.68 -13.33 -2.85
N ASP A 278 -19.92 -14.40 -3.60
CA ASP A 278 -19.36 -14.59 -4.94
C ASP A 278 -20.24 -13.92 -5.99
N LEU A 279 -19.63 -13.17 -6.89
CA LEU A 279 -20.31 -12.49 -7.99
C LEU A 279 -20.53 -13.42 -9.18
N GLN A 280 -21.63 -13.19 -9.92
CA GLN A 280 -21.81 -13.76 -11.22
C GLN A 280 -20.85 -13.12 -12.23
N GLN A 281 -20.45 -13.86 -13.27
CA GLN A 281 -19.49 -13.36 -14.28
C GLN A 281 -19.98 -12.08 -14.95
N SER A 282 -21.28 -11.96 -15.20
CA SER A 282 -21.90 -10.75 -15.78
C SER A 282 -21.67 -9.51 -14.92
N ASP A 283 -21.70 -9.65 -13.60
CA ASP A 283 -21.51 -8.54 -12.67
C ASP A 283 -20.01 -8.21 -12.51
N ILE A 284 -19.15 -9.23 -12.51
CA ILE A 284 -17.69 -9.03 -12.62
C ILE A 284 -17.35 -8.20 -13.86
N ASP A 285 -17.94 -8.48 -15.00
CA ASP A 285 -17.69 -7.75 -16.25
C ASP A 285 -18.16 -6.28 -16.15
N LYS A 286 -19.28 -6.02 -15.48
CA LYS A 286 -19.76 -4.66 -15.20
C LYS A 286 -18.81 -3.89 -14.27
N TYR A 287 -18.35 -4.53 -13.17
CA TYR A 287 -17.37 -3.94 -12.28
C TYR A 287 -16.07 -3.60 -13.01
N GLN A 288 -15.58 -4.50 -13.85
CA GLN A 288 -14.35 -4.28 -14.63
C GLN A 288 -14.48 -3.08 -15.58
N GLU A 289 -15.58 -2.99 -16.32
CA GLU A 289 -15.80 -1.86 -17.23
C GLU A 289 -15.99 -0.55 -16.48
N MET A 290 -16.74 -0.54 -15.38
CA MET A 290 -16.90 0.62 -14.52
C MET A 290 -15.54 1.10 -13.97
N PHE A 291 -14.71 0.21 -13.46
CA PHE A 291 -13.38 0.58 -12.97
C PHE A 291 -12.48 1.10 -14.09
N ARG A 292 -12.57 0.51 -15.29
CA ARG A 292 -11.82 0.99 -16.46
C ARG A 292 -12.22 2.43 -16.82
N GLN A 293 -13.50 2.73 -16.91
CA GLN A 293 -13.99 4.09 -17.20
C GLN A 293 -13.51 5.08 -16.14
N ASN A 294 -13.61 4.71 -14.86
CA ASN A 294 -13.13 5.55 -13.77
C ASN A 294 -11.60 5.77 -13.84
N ARG A 295 -10.80 4.75 -14.20
CA ARG A 295 -9.35 4.93 -14.36
C ARG A 295 -9.02 5.92 -15.47
N LEU A 296 -9.74 5.89 -16.60
CA LEU A 296 -9.58 6.85 -17.69
C LEU A 296 -9.88 8.27 -17.23
N GLU A 297 -11.02 8.49 -16.58
CA GLU A 297 -11.41 9.81 -16.05
C GLU A 297 -10.44 10.31 -14.98
N LEU A 298 -9.98 9.43 -14.06
CA LEU A 298 -9.07 9.79 -12.98
C LEU A 298 -7.63 10.04 -13.50
N LYS A 299 -7.25 9.44 -14.62
CA LYS A 299 -6.04 9.78 -15.36
C LYS A 299 -6.12 11.21 -15.93
N GLU A 300 -7.24 11.55 -16.59
CA GLU A 300 -7.47 12.91 -17.14
C GLU A 300 -7.53 13.97 -16.03
N LYS A 301 -8.09 13.63 -14.87
CA LYS A 301 -8.11 14.50 -13.68
C LYS A 301 -6.76 14.52 -12.91
N GLU A 302 -5.73 13.91 -13.46
CA GLU A 302 -4.39 13.83 -12.87
C GLU A 302 -4.32 13.19 -11.46
N ILE A 303 -5.32 12.38 -11.10
CA ILE A 303 -5.33 11.65 -9.82
C ILE A 303 -4.47 10.40 -9.94
N TYR A 304 -4.50 9.72 -11.08
CA TYR A 304 -3.65 8.56 -11.36
C TYR A 304 -2.50 8.91 -12.31
N ASP A 305 -1.37 8.25 -12.13
CA ASP A 305 -0.21 8.38 -12.99
C ASP A 305 -0.37 7.53 -14.27
N PRO A 306 -0.29 8.14 -15.47
CA PRO A 306 -0.51 7.43 -16.73
C PRO A 306 0.56 6.37 -17.02
N THR A 307 1.80 6.56 -16.51
CA THR A 307 2.89 5.61 -16.74
C THR A 307 2.65 4.31 -15.99
N LEU A 308 2.22 4.40 -14.72
CA LEU A 308 1.92 3.22 -13.92
C LEU A 308 0.62 2.54 -14.38
N LEU A 309 -0.42 3.28 -14.75
CA LEU A 309 -1.63 2.71 -15.35
C LEU A 309 -1.28 1.91 -16.60
N THR A 310 -0.47 2.47 -17.51
CA THR A 310 0.01 1.78 -18.71
C THR A 310 0.79 0.50 -18.39
N LEU A 311 1.65 0.53 -17.36
CA LEU A 311 2.39 -0.65 -16.91
C LEU A 311 1.42 -1.74 -16.42
N MET A 312 0.48 -1.38 -15.53
CA MET A 312 -0.49 -2.33 -14.97
C MET A 312 -1.39 -2.93 -16.06
N ARG A 313 -1.87 -2.11 -17.01
CA ARG A 313 -2.61 -2.61 -18.19
C ARG A 313 -1.79 -3.61 -19.00
N LYS A 314 -0.51 -3.31 -19.29
CA LYS A 314 0.38 -4.25 -20.00
C LYS A 314 0.53 -5.57 -19.26
N ILE A 315 0.58 -5.55 -17.92
CA ILE A 315 0.66 -6.77 -17.10
C ILE A 315 -0.64 -7.56 -17.20
N ARG A 316 -1.83 -6.89 -17.06
CA ARG A 316 -3.14 -7.56 -17.26
C ARG A 316 -3.27 -8.16 -18.63
N CYS A 317 -2.94 -7.42 -19.68
CA CYS A 317 -3.02 -7.90 -21.06
C CYS A 317 -2.04 -9.02 -21.39
N LYS A 318 -0.89 -9.07 -20.72
CA LYS A 318 0.02 -10.22 -20.83
C LYS A 318 -0.57 -11.48 -20.22
N ASN A 319 -1.33 -11.35 -19.13
CA ASN A 319 -1.97 -12.48 -18.46
C ASN A 319 -3.30 -12.89 -19.13
N ASN A 320 -4.04 -11.93 -19.68
CA ASN A 320 -5.30 -12.15 -20.40
C ASN A 320 -5.37 -11.29 -21.67
N ALA A 321 -4.74 -11.75 -22.75
CA ALA A 321 -4.70 -11.02 -24.01
C ALA A 321 -6.09 -10.84 -24.68
N LYS A 322 -7.09 -11.63 -24.26
CA LYS A 322 -8.47 -11.58 -24.78
C LYS A 322 -9.34 -10.55 -24.04
N ALA A 323 -8.85 -9.96 -22.94
CA ALA A 323 -9.61 -8.95 -22.23
C ALA A 323 -9.95 -7.76 -23.15
N PRO A 324 -11.20 -7.25 -23.13
CA PRO A 324 -11.64 -6.18 -24.05
C PRO A 324 -10.74 -4.93 -24.02
N GLU A 325 -10.22 -4.56 -22.84
CA GLU A 325 -9.32 -3.41 -22.66
C GLU A 325 -8.00 -3.50 -23.46
N CYS A 326 -7.61 -4.73 -23.86
CA CYS A 326 -6.33 -4.95 -24.54
C CYS A 326 -6.38 -4.58 -26.03
N THR A 327 -7.56 -4.61 -26.65
CA THR A 327 -7.79 -4.34 -28.06
C THR A 327 -8.39 -2.97 -28.34
N ARG A 328 -8.95 -2.29 -27.32
CA ARG A 328 -9.57 -0.96 -27.47
C ARG A 328 -8.56 0.13 -27.84
N ALA A 329 -9.03 1.16 -28.53
CA ALA A 329 -8.23 2.33 -28.89
C ALA A 329 -7.98 3.27 -27.69
N ASP A 330 -8.99 3.42 -26.80
CA ASP A 330 -8.94 4.22 -25.58
C ASP A 330 -8.14 3.47 -24.48
N LYS A 331 -6.88 3.80 -24.37
CA LYS A 331 -5.93 3.12 -23.46
C LYS A 331 -5.59 3.97 -22.24
N GLU A 332 -5.44 3.25 -21.12
CA GLU A 332 -4.86 3.81 -19.90
C GLU A 332 -3.41 4.24 -20.09
#